data_6d6bd8811ec22242ef9f92bd42997a79
#
_entry.id   6d6bd8811ec22242ef9f92bd42997a79
#
_cell.length_a   1.000
_cell.length_b   1.000
_cell.length_c   1.000
_cell.angle_alpha   90.00
_cell.angle_beta   90.00
_cell.angle_gamma   90.00
#
_symmetry.space_group_name_H-M   'P 1'
#
loop_
_entity.id
_entity.type
_entity.pdbx_description
1 polymer ?
#
loop_
_entity_poly.entity_id
_entity_poly.type
_entity_poly.pdbx_seq_one_letter_code
_entity_poly.pdbx_strand_id
1 'polypeptide(L)'
;MCLIIVSGTSIPILLAQVTPAAKPAVTAPAAPVNVTPATALLSTQKLAIAGLSHDHVHNILGDYRDGKVIIVGIAEADKQLRDRYQKQYNLPDSILFDDLKKMIAAKKPEVVLGYNPVAKHIDIVEACAPLGISVMVEKPLAATLAQASRMEFLALKYYIKLLTNYETTWYPSYQHVYDVAAKDSLGQIRKIVVHDGHQGPKEIGCSKDFTNWLTDPELNGAGALNDFGCYGANLMTWLMNGQKPIAVTAIARHFKRQTYPKVEDDASIFVEYPTATGIIEASWNWPFSIKDLEVFGDEGYMHALDKDNVVTRINNNPAVTRIATPLTAPNDNPVSYLQLVTRNRLKGITDRSSLKYNMIVMQILDAAKRSIAEGKRIVL
;
A
#
# COMPACT_ATOMS: atom_id res chain seq x y z
N MET A 1 -43.50 24.87 60.74
CA MET A 1 -42.94 26.21 60.60
C MET A 1 -41.58 26.21 61.27
N CYS A 2 -40.56 25.98 60.46
CA CYS A 2 -39.20 26.14 60.90
C CYS A 2 -38.39 26.45 59.66
N LEU A 3 -37.93 27.69 59.52
CA LEU A 3 -37.13 28.24 58.41
C LEU A 3 -35.65 27.90 58.67
N ILE A 4 -35.00 27.23 57.79
CA ILE A 4 -33.55 27.09 57.81
C ILE A 4 -32.98 27.91 56.65
N ILE A 5 -32.28 28.99 57.00
CA ILE A 5 -31.51 29.83 56.09
C ILE A 5 -30.15 29.17 55.89
N VAL A 6 -29.82 28.75 54.66
CA VAL A 6 -28.49 28.29 54.30
C VAL A 6 -27.78 29.42 53.55
N SER A 7 -26.77 29.97 54.18
CA SER A 7 -25.87 30.99 53.60
C SER A 7 -24.98 30.37 52.49
N GLY A 8 -25.15 30.83 51.27
CA GLY A 8 -24.31 30.43 50.12
C GLY A 8 -22.98 31.17 50.15
N THR A 9 -21.88 30.44 50.25
CA THR A 9 -20.54 30.95 49.95
C THR A 9 -20.21 30.69 48.47
N SER A 10 -20.12 31.76 47.68
CA SER A 10 -19.75 31.70 46.30
C SER A 10 -18.26 31.43 46.18
N ILE A 11 -17.86 30.32 45.59
CA ILE A 11 -16.45 30.03 45.21
C ILE A 11 -16.24 30.60 43.79
N PRO A 12 -15.24 31.44 43.53
CA PRO A 12 -14.97 31.93 42.21
C PRO A 12 -14.38 30.79 41.35
N ILE A 13 -15.03 30.44 40.24
CA ILE A 13 -14.50 29.53 39.22
C ILE A 13 -13.45 30.31 38.44
N LEU A 14 -12.20 29.95 38.65
CA LEU A 14 -11.07 30.45 37.86
C LEU A 14 -11.11 29.75 36.48
N LEU A 15 -11.59 30.45 35.46
CA LEU A 15 -11.51 30.00 34.06
C LEU A 15 -10.04 30.08 33.62
N ALA A 16 -9.35 28.96 33.61
CA ALA A 16 -8.05 28.85 32.96
C ALA A 16 -8.23 29.05 31.44
N GLN A 17 -7.67 30.11 30.90
CA GLN A 17 -7.56 30.31 29.48
C GLN A 17 -6.66 29.23 28.90
N VAL A 18 -7.23 28.28 28.18
CA VAL A 18 -6.49 27.31 27.37
C VAL A 18 -5.96 28.05 26.15
N THR A 19 -4.68 28.35 26.14
CA THR A 19 -3.97 28.83 24.94
C THR A 19 -4.02 27.70 23.89
N PRO A 20 -4.41 28.00 22.63
CA PRO A 20 -4.39 27.01 21.57
C PRO A 20 -2.97 26.50 21.37
N ALA A 21 -2.77 25.19 21.37
CA ALA A 21 -1.49 24.58 21.03
C ALA A 21 -1.07 25.03 19.62
N ALA A 22 0.18 25.45 19.49
CA ALA A 22 0.76 25.85 18.22
C ALA A 22 0.63 24.69 17.20
N LYS A 23 0.07 24.98 16.03
CA LYS A 23 0.03 24.03 14.89
C LYS A 23 1.44 23.50 14.64
N PRO A 24 1.64 22.17 14.50
CA PRO A 24 2.93 21.66 14.04
C PRO A 24 3.21 22.25 12.65
N ALA A 25 4.39 22.82 12.47
CA ALA A 25 4.80 23.41 11.20
C ALA A 25 4.73 22.34 10.10
N VAL A 26 3.82 22.52 9.15
CA VAL A 26 3.77 21.74 7.93
C VAL A 26 5.01 22.10 7.14
N THR A 27 5.98 21.19 7.04
CA THR A 27 7.11 21.36 6.12
C THR A 27 6.53 21.42 4.70
N ALA A 28 6.73 22.54 4.03
CA ALA A 28 6.30 22.74 2.65
C ALA A 28 6.75 21.54 1.77
N PRO A 29 5.92 21.12 0.80
CA PRO A 29 6.34 20.11 -0.17
C PRO A 29 7.61 20.58 -0.86
N ALA A 30 8.59 19.67 -0.98
CA ALA A 30 9.83 19.97 -1.68
C ALA A 30 9.51 20.49 -3.10
N ALA A 31 10.15 21.57 -3.49
CA ALA A 31 9.99 22.16 -4.82
C ALA A 31 10.19 21.09 -5.92
N PRO A 32 9.46 21.15 -7.05
CA PRO A 32 9.61 20.20 -8.13
C PRO A 32 11.07 20.21 -8.60
N VAL A 33 11.72 19.06 -8.51
CA VAL A 33 13.06 18.88 -9.03
C VAL A 33 12.96 18.97 -10.56
N ASN A 34 13.65 19.93 -11.16
CA ASN A 34 13.80 20.02 -12.62
C ASN A 34 14.50 18.74 -13.12
N VAL A 35 13.74 17.80 -13.62
CA VAL A 35 14.25 16.53 -14.14
C VAL A 35 14.55 16.73 -15.62
N THR A 36 15.81 16.73 -15.98
CA THR A 36 16.26 16.55 -17.39
C THR A 36 15.59 15.32 -17.99
N PRO A 37 15.28 15.26 -19.29
CA PRO A 37 14.35 14.27 -19.84
C PRO A 37 14.71 12.84 -19.39
N ALA A 38 13.84 12.31 -18.53
CA ALA A 38 14.02 11.04 -17.82
C ALA A 38 14.02 9.82 -18.77
N THR A 39 13.47 9.97 -19.95
CA THR A 39 13.20 8.89 -20.90
C THR A 39 14.45 8.15 -21.40
N ALA A 40 15.59 8.82 -21.54
CA ALA A 40 16.81 8.18 -22.03
C ALA A 40 17.53 7.32 -20.96
N LEU A 41 17.26 7.54 -19.67
CA LEU A 41 17.89 6.81 -18.55
C LEU A 41 17.09 5.58 -18.10
N LEU A 42 15.81 5.50 -18.44
CA LEU A 42 14.90 4.46 -17.96
C LEU A 42 15.16 3.10 -18.62
N SER A 43 15.62 3.07 -19.87
CA SER A 43 15.80 1.85 -20.65
C SER A 43 17.02 1.00 -20.29
N THR A 44 17.92 1.47 -19.43
CA THR A 44 19.22 0.83 -19.19
C THR A 44 19.34 0.06 -17.88
N GLN A 45 18.37 0.13 -16.96
CA GLN A 45 18.44 -0.56 -15.67
C GLN A 45 18.20 -2.06 -15.83
N LYS A 46 19.11 -2.87 -15.29
CA LYS A 46 19.01 -4.34 -15.31
C LYS A 46 18.04 -4.80 -14.22
N LEU A 47 16.83 -5.13 -14.61
CA LEU A 47 15.81 -5.68 -13.72
C LEU A 47 15.83 -7.21 -13.75
N ALA A 48 15.53 -7.84 -12.64
CA ALA A 48 15.25 -9.27 -12.59
C ALA A 48 13.92 -9.52 -11.87
N ILE A 49 13.31 -10.67 -12.14
CA ILE A 49 12.04 -11.09 -11.57
C ILE A 49 12.27 -12.29 -10.66
N ALA A 50 11.69 -12.27 -9.46
CA ALA A 50 11.64 -13.39 -8.53
C ALA A 50 10.18 -13.84 -8.34
N GLY A 51 9.87 -15.03 -8.83
CA GLY A 51 8.53 -15.62 -8.85
C GLY A 51 7.67 -15.18 -10.04
N LEU A 52 6.76 -16.05 -10.42
CA LEU A 52 5.79 -15.84 -11.51
C LEU A 52 4.36 -16.14 -11.07
N SER A 53 4.12 -16.38 -9.78
CA SER A 53 2.82 -16.83 -9.28
C SER A 53 1.86 -15.68 -8.94
N HIS A 54 2.28 -14.43 -8.94
CA HIS A 54 1.41 -13.26 -8.77
C HIS A 54 0.98 -12.71 -10.13
N ASP A 55 -0.32 -12.62 -10.36
CA ASP A 55 -0.87 -12.24 -11.69
C ASP A 55 -0.42 -10.84 -12.18
N HIS A 56 -0.01 -9.93 -11.30
CA HIS A 56 0.54 -8.64 -11.73
C HIS A 56 1.85 -8.76 -12.54
N VAL A 57 2.52 -9.91 -12.52
CA VAL A 57 3.71 -10.15 -13.34
C VAL A 57 3.45 -10.00 -14.84
N HIS A 58 2.19 -10.18 -15.26
CA HIS A 58 1.79 -9.96 -16.66
C HIS A 58 2.07 -8.54 -17.14
N ASN A 59 1.99 -7.54 -16.28
CA ASN A 59 2.26 -6.14 -16.62
C ASN A 59 3.73 -5.93 -17.00
N ILE A 60 4.65 -6.36 -16.14
CA ILE A 60 6.10 -6.18 -16.38
C ILE A 60 6.60 -7.06 -17.54
N LEU A 61 6.03 -8.25 -17.73
CA LEU A 61 6.35 -9.11 -18.88
C LEU A 61 5.79 -8.53 -20.19
N GLY A 62 4.65 -7.85 -20.14
CA GLY A 62 4.14 -7.04 -21.26
C GLY A 62 5.10 -5.91 -21.62
N ASP A 63 5.57 -5.15 -20.65
CA ASP A 63 6.55 -4.07 -20.86
C ASP A 63 7.90 -4.60 -21.38
N TYR A 64 8.32 -5.78 -20.94
CA TYR A 64 9.52 -6.46 -21.48
C TYR A 64 9.32 -6.82 -22.96
N ARG A 65 8.19 -7.48 -23.31
CA ARG A 65 7.85 -7.82 -24.69
C ARG A 65 7.82 -6.58 -25.60
N ASP A 66 7.29 -5.47 -25.07
CA ASP A 66 7.17 -4.20 -25.80
C ASP A 66 8.48 -3.40 -25.84
N GLY A 67 9.58 -3.92 -25.27
CA GLY A 67 10.90 -3.29 -25.26
C GLY A 67 11.04 -2.07 -24.35
N LYS A 68 10.09 -1.87 -23.43
CA LYS A 68 10.10 -0.71 -22.50
C LYS A 68 11.05 -0.91 -21.31
N VAL A 69 11.37 -2.16 -20.96
CA VAL A 69 12.22 -2.53 -19.82
C VAL A 69 13.23 -3.60 -20.21
N ILE A 70 14.35 -3.66 -19.49
CA ILE A 70 15.37 -4.71 -19.65
C ILE A 70 15.23 -5.71 -18.49
N ILE A 71 14.77 -6.92 -18.77
CA ILE A 71 14.76 -8.03 -17.81
C ILE A 71 15.93 -8.93 -18.12
N VAL A 72 16.90 -9.01 -17.21
CA VAL A 72 18.11 -9.82 -17.40
C VAL A 72 17.99 -11.23 -16.85
N GLY A 73 17.03 -11.49 -15.94
CA GLY A 73 16.82 -12.80 -15.35
C GLY A 73 15.44 -12.96 -14.72
N ILE A 74 14.91 -14.17 -14.74
CA ILE A 74 13.64 -14.57 -14.12
C ILE A 74 13.91 -15.84 -13.33
N ALA A 75 13.67 -15.81 -12.02
CA ALA A 75 13.80 -16.98 -11.16
C ALA A 75 12.42 -17.50 -10.76
N GLU A 76 12.10 -18.73 -11.16
CA GLU A 76 10.88 -19.45 -10.78
C GLU A 76 11.23 -20.92 -10.59
N ALA A 77 10.96 -21.45 -9.40
CA ALA A 77 11.29 -22.84 -9.07
C ALA A 77 10.33 -23.84 -9.72
N ASP A 78 9.05 -23.48 -9.85
CA ASP A 78 8.06 -24.33 -10.51
C ASP A 78 8.33 -24.36 -12.01
N LYS A 79 8.79 -25.54 -12.48
CA LYS A 79 9.11 -25.76 -13.89
C LYS A 79 7.89 -25.61 -14.79
N GLN A 80 6.70 -26.04 -14.37
CA GLN A 80 5.49 -25.97 -15.20
C GLN A 80 5.06 -24.51 -15.37
N LEU A 81 5.13 -23.73 -14.29
CA LEU A 81 4.85 -22.33 -14.31
C LEU A 81 5.86 -21.59 -15.19
N ARG A 82 7.14 -21.85 -15.03
CA ARG A 82 8.22 -21.26 -15.83
C ARG A 82 8.08 -21.57 -17.33
N ASP A 83 7.84 -22.83 -17.70
CA ASP A 83 7.66 -23.25 -19.10
C ASP A 83 6.43 -22.59 -19.73
N ARG A 84 5.32 -22.44 -18.96
CA ARG A 84 4.11 -21.76 -19.42
C ARG A 84 4.37 -20.29 -19.74
N TYR A 85 5.02 -19.55 -18.85
CA TYR A 85 5.35 -18.14 -19.08
C TYR A 85 6.40 -17.96 -20.18
N GLN A 86 7.38 -18.87 -20.26
CA GLN A 86 8.34 -18.88 -21.35
C GLN A 86 7.62 -18.92 -22.70
N LYS A 87 6.70 -19.85 -22.87
CA LYS A 87 5.93 -20.00 -24.11
C LYS A 87 5.02 -18.80 -24.36
N GLN A 88 4.34 -18.31 -23.32
CA GLN A 88 3.37 -17.21 -23.44
C GLN A 88 4.02 -15.89 -23.87
N TYR A 89 5.22 -15.59 -23.36
CA TYR A 89 5.93 -14.32 -23.59
C TYR A 89 7.15 -14.48 -24.49
N ASN A 90 7.37 -15.67 -25.07
CA ASN A 90 8.54 -15.98 -25.90
C ASN A 90 9.85 -15.61 -25.21
N LEU A 91 10.00 -16.02 -23.93
CA LEU A 91 11.18 -15.68 -23.13
C LEU A 91 12.36 -16.57 -23.54
N PRO A 92 13.57 -16.01 -23.74
CA PRO A 92 14.75 -16.81 -24.07
C PRO A 92 15.22 -17.63 -22.86
N ASP A 93 15.68 -18.86 -23.10
CA ASP A 93 16.22 -19.76 -22.05
C ASP A 93 17.30 -19.07 -21.22
N SER A 94 18.08 -18.20 -21.85
CA SER A 94 19.22 -17.53 -21.23
C SER A 94 18.86 -16.62 -20.05
N ILE A 95 17.59 -16.22 -19.88
CA ILE A 95 17.15 -15.42 -18.74
C ILE A 95 16.34 -16.23 -17.71
N LEU A 96 16.07 -17.51 -17.95
CA LEU A 96 15.25 -18.36 -17.08
C LEU A 96 16.12 -19.16 -16.11
N PHE A 97 15.74 -19.15 -14.84
CA PHE A 97 16.43 -19.83 -13.74
C PHE A 97 15.45 -20.55 -12.84
N ASP A 98 15.89 -21.64 -12.26
CA ASP A 98 15.15 -22.42 -11.25
C ASP A 98 15.39 -21.93 -9.82
N ASP A 99 16.40 -21.07 -9.62
CA ASP A 99 16.84 -20.61 -8.32
C ASP A 99 17.25 -19.12 -8.36
N LEU A 100 16.77 -18.37 -7.36
CA LEU A 100 17.01 -16.94 -7.25
C LEU A 100 18.49 -16.59 -7.08
N LYS A 101 19.22 -17.34 -6.25
CA LYS A 101 20.65 -17.05 -5.98
C LYS A 101 21.52 -17.36 -7.20
N LYS A 102 21.20 -18.44 -7.93
CA LYS A 102 21.84 -18.75 -9.22
C LYS A 102 21.61 -17.63 -10.23
N MET A 103 20.37 -17.13 -10.33
CA MET A 103 20.04 -16.02 -11.22
C MET A 103 20.82 -14.75 -10.86
N ILE A 104 20.83 -14.37 -9.57
CA ILE A 104 21.55 -13.19 -9.10
C ILE A 104 23.05 -13.30 -9.41
N ALA A 105 23.65 -14.44 -9.14
CA ALA A 105 25.09 -14.68 -9.39
C ALA A 105 25.43 -14.55 -10.88
N ALA A 106 24.59 -15.13 -11.76
CA ALA A 106 24.81 -15.14 -13.21
C ALA A 106 24.53 -13.79 -13.87
N LYS A 107 23.46 -13.08 -13.45
CA LYS A 107 22.94 -11.90 -14.15
C LYS A 107 23.30 -10.57 -13.52
N LYS A 108 23.63 -10.57 -12.23
CA LYS A 108 24.01 -9.37 -11.46
C LYS A 108 23.03 -8.21 -11.70
N PRO A 109 21.73 -8.39 -11.39
CA PRO A 109 20.73 -7.36 -11.58
C PRO A 109 20.99 -6.18 -10.65
N GLU A 110 20.53 -4.98 -11.04
CA GLU A 110 20.54 -3.79 -10.16
C GLU A 110 19.35 -3.80 -9.21
N VAL A 111 18.22 -4.39 -9.64
CA VAL A 111 16.98 -4.47 -8.91
C VAL A 111 16.29 -5.82 -9.14
N VAL A 112 15.69 -6.37 -8.10
CA VAL A 112 14.81 -7.55 -8.19
C VAL A 112 13.38 -7.16 -7.87
N LEU A 113 12.46 -7.57 -8.73
CA LEU A 113 11.01 -7.42 -8.57
C LEU A 113 10.41 -8.73 -8.07
N GLY A 114 9.65 -8.69 -6.96
CA GLY A 114 9.04 -9.87 -6.34
C GLY A 114 7.59 -10.06 -6.78
N TYR A 115 7.32 -11.19 -7.45
CA TYR A 115 5.98 -11.65 -7.86
C TYR A 115 5.70 -13.06 -7.37
N ASN A 116 6.16 -13.38 -6.19
CA ASN A 116 5.96 -14.64 -5.46
C ASN A 116 4.91 -14.47 -4.33
N PRO A 117 4.53 -15.53 -3.61
CA PRO A 117 3.67 -15.42 -2.43
C PRO A 117 4.22 -14.41 -1.40
N VAL A 118 3.32 -13.69 -0.74
CA VAL A 118 3.69 -12.60 0.19
C VAL A 118 4.66 -13.06 1.29
N ALA A 119 4.45 -14.27 1.85
CA ALA A 119 5.36 -14.83 2.86
C ALA A 119 6.77 -15.12 2.34
N LYS A 120 6.97 -15.09 1.01
CA LYS A 120 8.25 -15.32 0.35
C LYS A 120 8.98 -14.05 -0.07
N HIS A 121 8.41 -12.87 0.18
CA HIS A 121 9.07 -11.60 -0.06
C HIS A 121 10.37 -11.47 0.74
N ILE A 122 10.39 -11.97 1.96
CA ILE A 122 11.58 -11.98 2.82
C ILE A 122 12.74 -12.76 2.18
N ASP A 123 12.49 -13.88 1.50
CA ASP A 123 13.53 -14.70 0.86
C ASP A 123 14.26 -13.90 -0.22
N ILE A 124 13.53 -13.01 -0.94
CA ILE A 124 14.11 -12.11 -1.95
C ILE A 124 15.04 -11.09 -1.28
N VAL A 125 14.56 -10.46 -0.21
CA VAL A 125 15.34 -9.43 0.50
C VAL A 125 16.59 -10.04 1.15
N GLU A 126 16.50 -11.24 1.72
CA GLU A 126 17.64 -11.97 2.29
C GLU A 126 18.70 -12.35 1.25
N ALA A 127 18.26 -12.68 0.03
CA ALA A 127 19.17 -12.97 -1.07
C ALA A 127 19.83 -11.71 -1.68
N CYS A 128 19.08 -10.60 -1.78
CA CYS A 128 19.48 -9.38 -2.48
C CYS A 128 20.25 -8.41 -1.59
N ALA A 129 19.80 -8.18 -0.34
CA ALA A 129 20.32 -7.12 0.52
C ALA A 129 21.83 -7.22 0.78
N PRO A 130 22.42 -8.40 1.12
CA PRO A 130 23.86 -8.52 1.34
C PRO A 130 24.71 -8.17 0.11
N LEU A 131 24.11 -8.18 -1.07
CA LEU A 131 24.76 -7.86 -2.34
C LEU A 131 24.51 -6.41 -2.80
N GLY A 132 23.82 -5.60 -1.99
CA GLY A 132 23.48 -4.22 -2.31
C GLY A 132 22.42 -4.08 -3.41
N ILE A 133 21.68 -5.15 -3.72
CA ILE A 133 20.63 -5.16 -4.75
C ILE A 133 19.32 -4.67 -4.15
N SER A 134 18.75 -3.62 -4.74
CA SER A 134 17.45 -3.08 -4.33
C SER A 134 16.30 -4.00 -4.71
N VAL A 135 15.20 -3.92 -3.98
CA VAL A 135 14.05 -4.82 -4.15
C VAL A 135 12.75 -4.01 -4.18
N MET A 136 11.84 -4.39 -5.06
CA MET A 136 10.44 -4.00 -5.01
C MET A 136 9.58 -5.26 -4.99
N VAL A 137 8.72 -5.39 -3.99
CA VAL A 137 7.79 -6.51 -3.86
C VAL A 137 6.36 -6.07 -4.10
N GLU A 138 5.49 -7.00 -4.47
CA GLU A 138 4.04 -6.76 -4.50
C GLU A 138 3.48 -6.55 -3.09
N LYS A 139 2.30 -5.95 -3.03
CA LYS A 139 1.57 -5.69 -1.78
C LYS A 139 0.98 -6.99 -1.16
N PRO A 140 0.84 -7.03 0.17
CA PRO A 140 1.49 -6.19 1.17
C PRO A 140 2.98 -6.50 1.29
N LEU A 141 3.74 -5.66 2.00
CA LEU A 141 5.20 -5.82 2.18
C LEU A 141 5.59 -7.22 2.63
N ALA A 142 4.85 -7.80 3.57
CA ALA A 142 5.09 -9.13 4.13
C ALA A 142 3.80 -9.77 4.66
N ALA A 143 3.79 -11.07 4.90
CA ALA A 143 2.65 -11.76 5.49
C ALA A 143 2.49 -11.49 7.00
N THR A 144 3.59 -11.22 7.69
CA THR A 144 3.63 -10.92 9.13
C THR A 144 4.47 -9.70 9.44
N LEU A 145 4.17 -9.03 10.58
CA LEU A 145 4.96 -7.90 11.07
C LEU A 145 6.41 -8.32 11.38
N ALA A 146 6.62 -9.55 11.87
CA ALA A 146 7.96 -10.07 12.16
C ALA A 146 8.82 -10.18 10.89
N GLN A 147 8.25 -10.69 9.78
CA GLN A 147 8.92 -10.71 8.49
C GLN A 147 9.22 -9.30 7.99
N ALA A 148 8.25 -8.37 8.06
CA ALA A 148 8.45 -6.97 7.67
C ALA A 148 9.58 -6.32 8.46
N SER A 149 9.64 -6.51 9.78
CA SER A 149 10.72 -5.98 10.64
C SER A 149 12.08 -6.55 10.27
N ARG A 150 12.15 -7.83 9.90
CA ARG A 150 13.39 -8.45 9.42
C ARG A 150 13.82 -7.87 8.08
N MET A 151 12.87 -7.65 7.16
CA MET A 151 13.13 -7.03 5.85
C MET A 151 13.60 -5.59 6.02
N GLU A 152 12.96 -4.80 6.92
CA GLU A 152 13.40 -3.45 7.27
C GLU A 152 14.82 -3.43 7.81
N PHE A 153 15.13 -4.31 8.78
CA PHE A 153 16.49 -4.44 9.32
C PHE A 153 17.54 -4.70 8.23
N LEU A 154 17.24 -5.60 7.31
CA LEU A 154 18.16 -5.93 6.20
C LEU A 154 18.32 -4.76 5.24
N ALA A 155 17.22 -4.09 4.87
CA ALA A 155 17.26 -2.95 3.98
C ALA A 155 18.09 -1.79 4.57
N LEU A 156 17.92 -1.50 5.86
CA LEU A 156 18.69 -0.48 6.55
C LEU A 156 20.17 -0.87 6.72
N LYS A 157 20.43 -2.12 7.12
CA LYS A 157 21.78 -2.64 7.32
C LYS A 157 22.65 -2.59 6.07
N TYR A 158 22.06 -2.93 4.93
CA TYR A 158 22.79 -3.02 3.65
C TYR A 158 22.52 -1.83 2.72
N TYR A 159 21.80 -0.80 3.21
CA TYR A 159 21.53 0.45 2.48
C TYR A 159 20.84 0.25 1.13
N ILE A 160 20.02 -0.81 0.99
CA ILE A 160 19.24 -1.02 -0.22
C ILE A 160 17.92 -0.25 -0.17
N LYS A 161 17.34 0.03 -1.34
CA LYS A 161 15.96 0.48 -1.45
C LYS A 161 15.05 -0.75 -1.42
N LEU A 162 14.11 -0.76 -0.48
CA LEU A 162 13.03 -1.75 -0.41
C LEU A 162 11.71 -1.02 -0.57
N LEU A 163 10.99 -1.35 -1.63
CA LEU A 163 9.74 -0.71 -2.00
C LEU A 163 8.60 -1.74 -2.08
N THR A 164 7.38 -1.28 -1.89
CA THR A 164 6.17 -2.09 -2.06
C THR A 164 5.32 -1.51 -3.19
N ASN A 165 4.88 -2.33 -4.13
CA ASN A 165 4.06 -1.91 -5.23
C ASN A 165 2.56 -2.06 -4.88
N TYR A 166 1.81 -0.97 -5.02
CA TYR A 166 0.34 -0.95 -4.95
C TYR A 166 -0.20 -0.42 -6.27
N GLU A 167 -1.20 -1.06 -6.82
CA GLU A 167 -1.90 -0.58 -8.02
C GLU A 167 -2.41 0.86 -7.83
N THR A 168 -2.99 1.13 -6.67
CA THR A 168 -3.57 2.44 -6.33
C THR A 168 -2.54 3.56 -6.20
N THR A 169 -1.24 3.25 -6.09
CA THR A 169 -0.17 4.26 -6.15
C THR A 169 -0.20 5.04 -7.45
N TRP A 170 -0.66 4.41 -8.51
CA TRP A 170 -0.66 4.94 -9.89
C TRP A 170 -2.02 5.46 -10.32
N TYR A 171 -2.91 5.79 -9.36
CA TYR A 171 -4.23 6.36 -9.61
C TYR A 171 -4.18 7.90 -9.55
N PRO A 172 -4.46 8.61 -10.65
CA PRO A 172 -4.47 10.07 -10.69
C PRO A 172 -5.52 10.70 -9.77
N SER A 173 -6.68 10.05 -9.58
CA SER A 173 -7.72 10.52 -8.67
C SER A 173 -7.23 10.57 -7.21
N TYR A 174 -6.48 9.56 -6.77
CA TYR A 174 -5.93 9.51 -5.41
C TYR A 174 -4.83 10.55 -5.22
N GLN A 175 -3.99 10.76 -6.23
CA GLN A 175 -3.02 11.84 -6.20
C GLN A 175 -3.70 13.21 -6.11
N HIS A 176 -4.78 13.41 -6.85
CA HIS A 176 -5.57 14.65 -6.79
C HIS A 176 -6.16 14.89 -5.39
N VAL A 177 -6.71 13.84 -4.74
CA VAL A 177 -7.19 13.94 -3.35
C VAL A 177 -6.07 14.38 -2.41
N TYR A 178 -4.90 13.75 -2.52
CA TYR A 178 -3.74 14.12 -1.70
C TYR A 178 -3.28 15.57 -1.95
N ASP A 179 -3.18 15.99 -3.20
CA ASP A 179 -2.73 17.32 -3.55
C ASP A 179 -3.66 18.43 -3.02
N VAL A 180 -4.97 18.15 -2.97
CA VAL A 180 -5.95 19.08 -2.38
C VAL A 180 -5.86 19.08 -0.86
N ALA A 181 -5.73 17.91 -0.23
CA ALA A 181 -5.56 17.77 1.21
C ALA A 181 -4.24 18.41 1.69
N ALA A 182 -3.15 18.22 0.96
CA ALA A 182 -1.84 18.80 1.29
C ALA A 182 -1.80 20.34 1.22
N LYS A 183 -2.72 20.95 0.46
CA LYS A 183 -2.90 22.40 0.39
C LYS A 183 -3.83 22.97 1.47
N ASP A 184 -4.21 22.16 2.45
CA ASP A 184 -5.14 22.51 3.54
C ASP A 184 -6.54 22.92 3.05
N SER A 185 -6.89 22.59 1.80
CA SER A 185 -8.18 22.97 1.22
C SER A 185 -9.37 22.19 1.78
N LEU A 186 -9.11 21.08 2.45
CA LEU A 186 -10.13 20.29 3.16
C LEU A 186 -10.23 20.69 4.65
N GLY A 187 -9.35 21.56 5.14
CA GLY A 187 -9.13 21.72 6.58
C GLY A 187 -8.51 20.44 7.19
N GLN A 188 -8.62 20.30 8.50
CA GLN A 188 -8.09 19.11 9.15
C GLN A 188 -8.89 17.87 8.76
N ILE A 189 -8.21 16.82 8.29
CA ILE A 189 -8.84 15.54 8.00
C ILE A 189 -9.44 14.96 9.30
N ARG A 190 -10.71 14.54 9.22
CA ARG A 190 -11.49 13.95 10.31
C ARG A 190 -11.86 12.51 10.06
N LYS A 191 -12.10 12.15 8.80
CA LYS A 191 -12.43 10.78 8.44
C LYS A 191 -11.87 10.42 7.08
N ILE A 192 -11.40 9.17 6.96
CA ILE A 192 -10.99 8.55 5.71
C ILE A 192 -11.76 7.23 5.60
N VAL A 193 -12.42 6.99 4.48
CA VAL A 193 -13.07 5.71 4.18
C VAL A 193 -12.48 5.15 2.90
N VAL A 194 -12.12 3.88 2.91
CA VAL A 194 -11.58 3.18 1.74
C VAL A 194 -12.37 1.91 1.54
N HIS A 195 -12.95 1.75 0.36
CA HIS A 195 -13.52 0.51 -0.09
C HIS A 195 -12.58 -0.11 -1.12
N ASP A 196 -12.15 -1.34 -0.88
CA ASP A 196 -11.33 -2.09 -1.83
C ASP A 196 -11.78 -3.55 -1.83
N GLY A 197 -12.34 -3.99 -2.93
CA GLY A 197 -12.88 -5.34 -3.04
C GLY A 197 -13.52 -5.65 -4.38
N HIS A 198 -13.91 -6.90 -4.52
CA HIS A 198 -14.59 -7.45 -5.69
C HIS A 198 -15.34 -8.75 -5.34
N GLN A 199 -15.79 -9.49 -6.36
CA GLN A 199 -16.56 -10.74 -6.16
C GLN A 199 -15.76 -11.87 -5.49
N GLY A 200 -14.44 -11.79 -5.51
CA GLY A 200 -13.50 -12.79 -5.03
C GLY A 200 -12.51 -13.23 -6.11
N PRO A 201 -11.26 -13.58 -5.74
CA PRO A 201 -10.22 -13.87 -6.73
C PRO A 201 -10.52 -15.08 -7.61
N LYS A 202 -11.22 -16.09 -7.09
CA LYS A 202 -11.65 -17.24 -7.90
C LYS A 202 -12.80 -16.88 -8.83
N GLU A 203 -13.75 -16.08 -8.37
CA GLU A 203 -14.93 -15.66 -9.12
C GLU A 203 -14.59 -14.74 -10.29
N ILE A 204 -13.59 -13.87 -10.14
CA ILE A 204 -13.14 -13.01 -11.24
C ILE A 204 -12.12 -13.68 -12.16
N GLY A 205 -11.76 -14.96 -11.90
CA GLY A 205 -10.92 -15.75 -12.80
C GLY A 205 -9.40 -15.51 -12.65
N CYS A 206 -8.92 -15.09 -11.49
CA CYS A 206 -7.49 -15.09 -11.22
C CYS A 206 -6.86 -16.46 -11.43
N SER A 207 -5.58 -16.50 -11.77
CA SER A 207 -4.88 -17.75 -12.03
C SER A 207 -4.88 -18.68 -10.82
N LYS A 208 -4.77 -20.00 -11.08
CA LYS A 208 -4.65 -20.97 -9.99
C LYS A 208 -3.37 -20.76 -9.17
N ASP A 209 -2.29 -20.38 -9.84
CA ASP A 209 -1.00 -20.16 -9.18
C ASP A 209 -1.08 -19.00 -8.20
N PHE A 210 -1.82 -17.95 -8.55
CA PHE A 210 -2.10 -16.82 -7.68
C PHE A 210 -3.07 -17.20 -6.55
N THR A 211 -4.22 -17.78 -6.88
CA THR A 211 -5.28 -18.09 -5.90
C THR A 211 -4.85 -19.15 -4.89
N ASN A 212 -3.98 -20.11 -5.25
CA ASN A 212 -3.48 -21.14 -4.35
C ASN A 212 -2.77 -20.56 -3.12
N TRP A 213 -1.93 -19.56 -3.31
CA TRP A 213 -1.24 -18.94 -2.17
C TRP A 213 -2.03 -17.75 -1.57
N LEU A 214 -2.80 -17.02 -2.37
CA LEU A 214 -3.60 -15.88 -1.87
C LEU A 214 -4.64 -16.34 -0.84
N THR A 215 -5.19 -17.54 -1.00
CA THR A 215 -6.19 -18.13 -0.10
C THR A 215 -5.57 -19.06 0.97
N ASP A 216 -4.27 -19.00 1.16
CA ASP A 216 -3.55 -19.72 2.21
C ASP A 216 -3.01 -18.73 3.26
N PRO A 217 -3.43 -18.86 4.55
CA PRO A 217 -3.05 -17.90 5.60
C PRO A 217 -1.55 -17.90 5.92
N GLU A 218 -0.82 -18.99 5.64
CA GLU A 218 0.63 -19.05 5.85
C GLU A 218 1.37 -18.29 4.75
N LEU A 219 0.83 -18.28 3.53
CA LEU A 219 1.47 -17.68 2.36
C LEU A 219 1.06 -16.22 2.12
N ASN A 220 -0.18 -15.86 2.42
CA ASN A 220 -0.69 -14.48 2.30
C ASN A 220 -0.77 -13.74 3.64
N GLY A 221 -0.81 -14.46 4.78
CA GLY A 221 -0.93 -13.90 6.13
C GLY A 221 -2.37 -13.65 6.61
N ALA A 222 -3.36 -13.64 5.71
CA ALA A 222 -4.81 -13.56 5.93
C ALA A 222 -5.52 -13.71 4.57
N GLY A 223 -6.83 -13.51 4.50
CA GLY A 223 -7.62 -13.45 3.26
C GLY A 223 -7.78 -12.02 2.73
N ALA A 224 -9.02 -11.58 2.60
CA ALA A 224 -9.38 -10.23 2.14
C ALA A 224 -8.75 -9.11 2.98
N LEU A 225 -8.56 -9.35 4.29
CA LEU A 225 -7.91 -8.41 5.19
C LEU A 225 -6.50 -8.03 4.69
N ASN A 226 -5.67 -8.99 4.35
CA ASN A 226 -4.32 -8.71 3.84
C ASN A 226 -4.36 -8.24 2.39
N ASP A 227 -5.18 -8.89 1.55
CA ASP A 227 -5.25 -8.60 0.12
C ASP A 227 -5.72 -7.18 -0.17
N PHE A 228 -6.82 -6.75 0.45
CA PHE A 228 -7.43 -5.44 0.25
C PHE A 228 -7.26 -4.47 1.41
N GLY A 229 -7.24 -4.95 2.65
CA GLY A 229 -7.02 -4.08 3.81
C GLY A 229 -5.70 -3.32 3.77
N CYS A 230 -4.68 -3.88 3.11
CA CYS A 230 -3.39 -3.21 2.95
C CYS A 230 -3.48 -1.93 2.09
N TYR A 231 -4.38 -1.86 1.12
CA TYR A 231 -4.58 -0.65 0.32
C TYR A 231 -5.12 0.49 1.17
N GLY A 232 -6.17 0.23 1.95
CA GLY A 232 -6.72 1.24 2.86
C GLY A 232 -5.71 1.71 3.89
N ALA A 233 -4.97 0.78 4.52
CA ALA A 233 -3.92 1.10 5.47
C ALA A 233 -2.80 1.97 4.84
N ASN A 234 -2.44 1.69 3.57
CA ASN A 234 -1.45 2.45 2.83
C ASN A 234 -1.92 3.87 2.50
N LEU A 235 -3.14 4.01 1.98
CA LEU A 235 -3.74 5.30 1.64
C LEU A 235 -3.91 6.19 2.87
N MET A 236 -4.39 5.63 3.99
CA MET A 236 -4.51 6.36 5.25
C MET A 236 -3.15 6.81 5.79
N THR A 237 -2.15 5.92 5.78
CA THR A 237 -0.79 6.27 6.20
C THR A 237 -0.23 7.43 5.39
N TRP A 238 -0.48 7.44 4.08
CA TRP A 238 -0.03 8.48 3.19
C TRP A 238 -0.77 9.81 3.41
N LEU A 239 -2.11 9.81 3.49
CA LEU A 239 -2.91 11.01 3.77
C LEU A 239 -2.62 11.60 5.14
N MET A 240 -2.30 10.77 6.12
CA MET A 240 -1.90 11.19 7.46
C MET A 240 -0.38 11.50 7.55
N ASN A 241 0.33 11.63 6.41
CA ASN A 241 1.75 11.97 6.32
C ASN A 241 2.67 11.08 7.18
N GLY A 242 2.33 9.79 7.32
CA GLY A 242 3.07 8.83 8.13
C GLY A 242 2.87 8.99 9.63
N GLN A 243 1.84 9.72 10.06
CA GLN A 243 1.42 9.72 11.46
C GLN A 243 0.99 8.30 11.84
N LYS A 244 1.52 7.80 12.94
CA LYS A 244 1.13 6.48 13.45
C LYS A 244 -0.29 6.55 14.02
N PRO A 245 -1.13 5.53 13.78
CA PRO A 245 -2.41 5.41 14.45
C PRO A 245 -2.22 5.11 15.95
N ILE A 246 -3.25 5.41 16.73
CA ILE A 246 -3.30 5.16 18.18
C ILE A 246 -3.75 3.72 18.45
N ALA A 247 -4.74 3.26 17.67
CA ALA A 247 -5.36 1.96 17.89
C ALA A 247 -6.06 1.45 16.63
N VAL A 248 -6.32 0.15 16.61
CA VAL A 248 -7.07 -0.54 15.57
C VAL A 248 -8.12 -1.45 16.19
N THR A 249 -9.33 -1.45 15.61
CA THR A 249 -10.39 -2.41 15.88
C THR A 249 -10.82 -3.03 14.56
N ALA A 250 -10.99 -4.34 14.49
CA ALA A 250 -11.37 -5.01 13.27
C ALA A 250 -12.35 -6.16 13.50
N ILE A 251 -13.17 -6.40 12.48
CA ILE A 251 -14.09 -7.55 12.39
C ILE A 251 -13.81 -8.24 11.06
N ALA A 252 -13.76 -9.56 11.08
CA ALA A 252 -13.69 -10.36 9.87
C ALA A 252 -14.88 -11.31 9.77
N ARG A 253 -15.28 -11.59 8.54
CA ARG A 253 -16.35 -12.51 8.20
C ARG A 253 -15.88 -13.55 7.19
N HIS A 254 -16.55 -14.66 7.23
CA HIS A 254 -16.25 -15.80 6.37
C HIS A 254 -17.57 -16.26 5.74
N PHE A 255 -18.03 -15.54 4.72
CA PHE A 255 -19.30 -15.78 4.07
C PHE A 255 -19.23 -16.95 3.07
N LYS A 256 -18.12 -17.07 2.34
CA LYS A 256 -17.90 -18.08 1.31
C LYS A 256 -17.00 -19.23 1.80
N ARG A 257 -17.32 -19.83 2.96
CA ARG A 257 -16.52 -20.90 3.58
C ARG A 257 -16.23 -22.11 2.67
N GLN A 258 -17.10 -22.38 1.72
CA GLN A 258 -16.88 -23.46 0.76
C GLN A 258 -15.83 -23.11 -0.29
N THR A 259 -15.78 -21.85 -0.70
CA THR A 259 -14.82 -21.34 -1.70
C THR A 259 -13.46 -21.02 -1.09
N TYR A 260 -13.45 -20.41 0.10
CA TYR A 260 -12.26 -19.96 0.82
C TYR A 260 -12.21 -20.58 2.24
N PRO A 261 -11.97 -21.91 2.37
CA PRO A 261 -12.11 -22.60 3.66
C PRO A 261 -11.10 -22.20 4.73
N LYS A 262 -9.98 -21.58 4.37
CA LYS A 262 -8.86 -21.32 5.28
C LYS A 262 -8.75 -19.87 5.73
N VAL A 263 -9.36 -18.93 5.03
CA VAL A 263 -9.19 -17.47 5.25
C VAL A 263 -10.54 -16.77 5.21
N GLU A 264 -10.62 -15.64 5.88
CA GLU A 264 -11.76 -14.73 5.80
C GLU A 264 -11.86 -14.08 4.40
N ASP A 265 -13.07 -13.78 3.98
CA ASP A 265 -13.37 -13.17 2.68
C ASP A 265 -13.99 -11.79 2.79
N ASP A 266 -14.05 -11.25 4.02
CA ASP A 266 -14.57 -9.92 4.32
C ASP A 266 -13.98 -9.40 5.63
N ALA A 267 -13.56 -8.14 5.65
CA ALA A 267 -13.03 -7.48 6.84
C ALA A 267 -13.33 -5.99 6.85
N SER A 268 -13.83 -5.49 8.01
CA SER A 268 -13.97 -4.07 8.32
C SER A 268 -12.93 -3.71 9.37
N ILE A 269 -12.12 -2.69 9.10
CA ILE A 269 -11.02 -2.26 9.97
C ILE A 269 -11.20 -0.78 10.32
N PHE A 270 -11.29 -0.46 11.61
CA PHE A 270 -11.32 0.88 12.16
C PHE A 270 -9.92 1.26 12.64
N VAL A 271 -9.38 2.36 12.12
CA VAL A 271 -8.06 2.88 12.46
C VAL A 271 -8.21 4.23 13.15
N GLU A 272 -7.77 4.33 14.39
CA GLU A 272 -7.86 5.57 15.18
C GLU A 272 -6.56 6.36 15.08
N TYR A 273 -6.66 7.61 14.64
CA TYR A 273 -5.59 8.60 14.68
C TYR A 273 -5.90 9.67 15.75
N PRO A 274 -4.92 10.48 16.20
CA PRO A 274 -5.19 11.55 17.17
C PRO A 274 -6.26 12.53 16.75
N THR A 275 -6.45 12.77 15.45
CA THR A 275 -7.35 13.78 14.91
C THR A 275 -8.34 13.25 13.89
N ALA A 276 -8.25 11.97 13.51
CA ALA A 276 -9.06 11.36 12.47
C ALA A 276 -9.40 9.90 12.79
N THR A 277 -10.44 9.40 12.13
CA THR A 277 -10.79 7.99 12.11
C THR A 277 -10.73 7.46 10.68
N GLY A 278 -10.08 6.33 10.49
CA GLY A 278 -10.08 5.57 9.24
C GLY A 278 -11.05 4.39 9.29
N ILE A 279 -11.72 4.10 8.18
CA ILE A 279 -12.54 2.91 7.97
C ILE A 279 -12.06 2.25 6.69
N ILE A 280 -11.69 0.98 6.77
CA ILE A 280 -11.28 0.17 5.62
C ILE A 280 -12.28 -0.97 5.47
N GLU A 281 -12.89 -1.06 4.31
CA GLU A 281 -13.77 -2.16 3.92
C GLU A 281 -13.07 -2.99 2.87
N ALA A 282 -12.67 -4.20 3.25
CA ALA A 282 -11.89 -5.13 2.43
C ALA A 282 -12.73 -6.38 2.14
N SER A 283 -13.09 -6.64 0.88
CA SER A 283 -14.06 -7.71 0.62
C SER A 283 -13.83 -8.48 -0.69
N TRP A 284 -14.09 -9.79 -0.61
CA TRP A 284 -14.23 -10.69 -1.76
C TRP A 284 -15.71 -11.07 -2.01
N ASN A 285 -16.66 -10.27 -1.48
CA ASN A 285 -18.10 -10.58 -1.48
C ASN A 285 -18.97 -9.54 -2.20
N TRP A 286 -18.38 -8.56 -2.84
CA TRP A 286 -19.14 -7.53 -3.53
C TRP A 286 -19.59 -7.98 -4.93
N PRO A 287 -20.70 -7.44 -5.46
CA PRO A 287 -21.22 -7.86 -6.76
C PRO A 287 -20.37 -7.39 -7.94
N PHE A 288 -19.51 -6.40 -7.75
CA PHE A 288 -18.57 -5.83 -8.72
C PHE A 288 -17.36 -5.25 -8.01
N SER A 289 -16.31 -4.94 -8.77
CA SER A 289 -15.10 -4.33 -8.22
C SER A 289 -15.36 -2.88 -7.80
N ILE A 290 -14.93 -2.54 -6.59
CA ILE A 290 -14.90 -1.19 -6.05
C ILE A 290 -13.49 -0.94 -5.53
N LYS A 291 -12.89 0.18 -5.94
CA LYS A 291 -11.67 0.75 -5.36
C LYS A 291 -11.88 2.24 -5.30
N ASP A 292 -12.32 2.72 -4.13
CA ASP A 292 -12.60 4.12 -3.92
C ASP A 292 -11.98 4.65 -2.63
N LEU A 293 -11.94 5.98 -2.50
CA LEU A 293 -11.35 6.68 -1.38
C LEU A 293 -12.16 7.93 -1.07
N GLU A 294 -12.75 7.99 0.13
CA GLU A 294 -13.43 9.17 0.65
C GLU A 294 -12.58 9.85 1.73
N VAL A 295 -12.51 11.18 1.68
CA VAL A 295 -11.82 11.99 2.67
C VAL A 295 -12.71 13.15 3.11
N PHE A 296 -12.98 13.21 4.42
CA PHE A 296 -13.75 14.25 5.07
C PHE A 296 -12.81 15.11 5.92
N GLY A 297 -12.76 16.38 5.63
CA GLY A 297 -12.11 17.39 6.45
C GLY A 297 -13.11 18.36 7.07
N ASP A 298 -12.63 19.30 7.89
CA ASP A 298 -13.48 20.32 8.52
C ASP A 298 -14.13 21.27 7.50
N GLU A 299 -13.48 21.48 6.36
CA GLU A 299 -13.88 22.48 5.36
C GLU A 299 -14.24 21.85 4.00
N GLY A 300 -14.03 20.55 3.84
CA GLY A 300 -14.27 19.91 2.56
C GLY A 300 -14.38 18.39 2.58
N TYR A 301 -14.87 17.88 1.47
CA TYR A 301 -15.06 16.46 1.19
C TYR A 301 -14.55 16.14 -0.19
N MET A 302 -13.86 15.00 -0.33
CA MET A 302 -13.48 14.44 -1.60
C MET A 302 -13.79 12.97 -1.66
N HIS A 303 -14.20 12.50 -2.84
CA HIS A 303 -14.42 11.09 -3.14
C HIS A 303 -13.77 10.74 -4.48
N ALA A 304 -12.64 10.05 -4.45
CA ALA A 304 -12.11 9.39 -5.63
C ALA A 304 -12.93 8.13 -5.89
N LEU A 305 -13.81 8.18 -6.87
CA LEU A 305 -14.78 7.14 -7.20
C LEU A 305 -14.14 5.89 -7.82
N ASP A 306 -13.04 6.11 -8.51
CA ASP A 306 -12.24 5.11 -9.23
C ASP A 306 -10.86 5.69 -9.55
N LYS A 307 -10.12 5.03 -10.45
CA LYS A 307 -8.79 5.45 -10.87
C LYS A 307 -8.73 6.90 -11.36
N ASP A 308 -9.76 7.38 -12.05
CA ASP A 308 -9.71 8.63 -12.81
C ASP A 308 -10.72 9.68 -12.32
N ASN A 309 -11.85 9.27 -11.76
CA ASN A 309 -12.94 10.18 -11.42
C ASN A 309 -12.91 10.60 -9.95
N VAL A 310 -13.11 11.90 -9.70
CA VAL A 310 -13.12 12.46 -8.35
C VAL A 310 -14.25 13.47 -8.18
N VAL A 311 -14.97 13.35 -7.07
CA VAL A 311 -15.94 14.35 -6.58
C VAL A 311 -15.25 15.22 -5.54
N THR A 312 -15.42 16.53 -5.64
CA THR A 312 -14.88 17.50 -4.68
C THR A 312 -15.99 18.43 -4.22
N ARG A 313 -16.09 18.66 -2.92
CA ARG A 313 -16.95 19.69 -2.32
C ARG A 313 -16.17 20.44 -1.25
N ILE A 314 -15.98 21.73 -1.42
CA ILE A 314 -15.26 22.59 -0.47
C ILE A 314 -16.25 23.61 0.10
N ASN A 315 -16.30 23.70 1.41
CA ASN A 315 -17.24 24.56 2.16
C ASN A 315 -18.70 24.32 1.73
N ASN A 316 -19.47 25.36 1.55
CA ASN A 316 -20.87 25.30 1.12
C ASN A 316 -21.06 25.26 -0.40
N ASN A 317 -19.99 25.14 -1.18
CA ASN A 317 -20.10 25.07 -2.64
C ASN A 317 -20.77 23.76 -3.07
N PRO A 318 -21.42 23.74 -4.25
CA PRO A 318 -21.91 22.49 -4.84
C PRO A 318 -20.78 21.49 -5.07
N ALA A 319 -21.11 20.20 -4.99
CA ALA A 319 -20.17 19.15 -5.36
C ALA A 319 -19.85 19.22 -6.87
N VAL A 320 -18.59 19.00 -7.22
CA VAL A 320 -18.10 18.99 -8.61
C VAL A 320 -17.43 17.68 -8.88
N THR A 321 -17.86 16.98 -9.93
CA THR A 321 -17.20 15.78 -10.43
C THR A 321 -16.22 16.16 -11.54
N ARG A 322 -15.01 15.61 -11.48
CA ARG A 322 -13.93 15.86 -12.46
C ARG A 322 -13.20 14.56 -12.79
N ILE A 323 -12.62 14.52 -13.99
CA ILE A 323 -11.57 13.56 -14.32
C ILE A 323 -10.26 14.15 -13.81
N ALA A 324 -9.52 13.38 -13.01
CA ALA A 324 -8.22 13.78 -12.49
C ALA A 324 -7.19 13.91 -13.63
N THR A 325 -6.27 14.85 -13.49
CA THR A 325 -5.18 14.98 -14.45
C THR A 325 -4.32 13.73 -14.46
N PRO A 326 -4.08 13.09 -15.61
CA PRO A 326 -3.24 11.91 -15.70
C PRO A 326 -1.87 12.13 -15.06
N LEU A 327 -1.37 11.13 -14.37
CA LEU A 327 -0.03 11.16 -13.82
C LEU A 327 1.00 11.16 -14.97
N THR A 328 2.14 11.78 -14.71
CA THR A 328 3.27 11.81 -15.64
C THR A 328 4.47 11.11 -15.03
N ALA A 329 5.38 10.65 -15.88
CA ALA A 329 6.61 10.03 -15.41
C ALA A 329 7.36 10.96 -14.41
N PRO A 330 7.88 10.40 -13.32
CA PRO A 330 7.99 8.97 -13.01
C PRO A 330 6.82 8.40 -12.20
N ASN A 331 5.77 9.17 -11.95
CA ASN A 331 4.69 8.83 -11.01
C ASN A 331 3.52 8.11 -11.70
N ASP A 332 3.66 7.77 -12.96
CA ASP A 332 2.64 7.13 -13.80
C ASP A 332 2.71 5.59 -13.80
N ASN A 333 3.85 5.04 -13.38
CA ASN A 333 4.04 3.59 -13.32
C ASN A 333 5.14 3.16 -12.33
N PRO A 334 5.10 1.90 -11.83
CA PRO A 334 6.04 1.42 -10.81
C PRO A 334 7.48 1.36 -11.28
N VAL A 335 7.74 1.05 -12.54
CA VAL A 335 9.11 0.84 -13.04
C VAL A 335 9.85 2.17 -13.15
N SER A 336 9.22 3.18 -13.74
CA SER A 336 9.81 4.52 -13.87
C SER A 336 10.12 5.11 -12.49
N TYR A 337 9.20 4.96 -11.55
CA TYR A 337 9.38 5.40 -10.17
C TYR A 337 10.55 4.66 -9.49
N LEU A 338 10.53 3.33 -9.52
CA LEU A 338 11.56 2.46 -8.94
C LEU A 338 12.96 2.82 -9.45
N GLN A 339 13.10 3.01 -10.76
CA GLN A 339 14.38 3.34 -11.38
C GLN A 339 14.96 4.66 -10.88
N LEU A 340 14.12 5.67 -10.65
CA LEU A 340 14.59 6.95 -10.10
C LEU A 340 14.93 6.86 -8.61
N VAL A 341 14.16 6.10 -7.83
CA VAL A 341 14.43 5.88 -6.41
C VAL A 341 15.74 5.12 -6.22
N THR A 342 15.95 4.04 -6.95
CA THR A 342 17.16 3.20 -6.83
C THR A 342 18.42 3.92 -7.30
N ARG A 343 18.29 4.86 -8.23
CA ARG A 343 19.38 5.73 -8.68
C ARG A 343 19.55 7.01 -7.85
N ASN A 344 18.86 7.11 -6.70
CA ASN A 344 18.85 8.29 -5.82
C ASN A 344 18.46 9.60 -6.52
N ARG A 345 17.63 9.54 -7.58
CA ARG A 345 17.05 10.69 -8.26
C ARG A 345 15.73 11.13 -7.62
N LEU A 346 15.04 10.22 -6.91
CA LEU A 346 13.92 10.48 -6.03
C LEU A 346 14.25 9.96 -4.63
N LYS A 347 13.77 10.61 -3.59
CA LYS A 347 14.01 10.18 -2.21
C LYS A 347 13.27 8.88 -1.87
N GLY A 348 11.99 8.74 -2.29
CA GLY A 348 11.17 7.55 -2.08
C GLY A 348 11.02 7.13 -0.61
N ILE A 349 11.00 8.10 0.33
CA ILE A 349 11.02 7.82 1.77
C ILE A 349 9.72 8.20 2.49
N THR A 350 8.84 8.94 1.83
CA THR A 350 7.58 9.44 2.40
C THR A 350 6.45 9.38 1.37
N ASP A 351 6.36 8.26 0.68
CA ASP A 351 5.30 7.99 -0.30
C ASP A 351 4.73 6.58 -0.11
N ARG A 352 3.70 6.26 -0.87
CA ARG A 352 2.94 5.01 -0.78
C ARG A 352 3.79 3.75 -0.94
N SER A 353 4.84 3.79 -1.76
CA SER A 353 5.73 2.65 -1.99
C SER A 353 6.85 2.54 -0.94
N SER A 354 7.08 3.59 -0.14
CA SER A 354 8.23 3.66 0.77
C SER A 354 8.19 2.61 1.89
N LEU A 355 9.36 2.09 2.25
CA LEU A 355 9.50 1.17 3.37
C LEU A 355 8.93 1.75 4.67
N LYS A 356 9.21 3.03 4.96
CA LYS A 356 8.72 3.71 6.16
C LYS A 356 7.20 3.64 6.30
N TYR A 357 6.46 3.92 5.23
CA TYR A 357 5.01 3.89 5.27
C TYR A 357 4.48 2.46 5.31
N ASN A 358 5.13 1.55 4.61
CA ASN A 358 4.74 0.15 4.60
C ASN A 358 4.99 -0.55 5.94
N MET A 359 5.93 -0.10 6.76
CA MET A 359 6.05 -0.58 8.15
C MET A 359 4.84 -0.16 9.01
N ILE A 360 4.29 1.03 8.81
CA ILE A 360 3.04 1.46 9.49
C ILE A 360 1.86 0.62 8.98
N VAL A 361 1.78 0.37 7.67
CA VAL A 361 0.77 -0.55 7.10
C VAL A 361 0.82 -1.91 7.79
N MET A 362 2.01 -2.50 7.92
CA MET A 362 2.16 -3.80 8.57
C MET A 362 1.75 -3.77 10.06
N GLN A 363 1.98 -2.67 10.77
CA GLN A 363 1.51 -2.49 12.15
C GLN A 363 -0.02 -2.44 12.22
N ILE A 364 -0.68 -1.76 11.26
CA ILE A 364 -2.16 -1.71 11.17
C ILE A 364 -2.72 -3.10 10.90
N LEU A 365 -2.18 -3.83 9.92
CA LEU A 365 -2.64 -5.18 9.57
C LEU A 365 -2.42 -6.20 10.71
N ASP A 366 -1.29 -6.12 11.41
CA ASP A 366 -1.01 -6.96 12.58
C ASP A 366 -2.02 -6.67 13.69
N ALA A 367 -2.24 -5.39 14.01
CA ALA A 367 -3.21 -4.99 15.01
C ALA A 367 -4.65 -5.39 14.62
N ALA A 368 -5.02 -5.32 13.35
CA ALA A 368 -6.33 -5.77 12.87
C ALA A 368 -6.50 -7.30 13.07
N LYS A 369 -5.49 -8.10 12.72
CA LYS A 369 -5.51 -9.55 12.96
C LYS A 369 -5.63 -9.88 14.46
N ARG A 370 -4.88 -9.19 15.29
CA ARG A 370 -4.98 -9.34 16.77
C ARG A 370 -6.34 -8.89 17.29
N SER A 371 -6.89 -7.80 16.78
CA SER A 371 -8.22 -7.32 17.17
C SER A 371 -9.29 -8.36 16.87
N ILE A 372 -9.25 -8.99 15.71
CA ILE A 372 -10.16 -10.08 15.34
C ILE A 372 -10.01 -11.29 16.27
N ALA A 373 -8.77 -11.69 16.53
CA ALA A 373 -8.48 -12.85 17.37
C ALA A 373 -8.85 -12.65 18.84
N GLU A 374 -8.64 -11.45 19.38
CA GLU A 374 -8.85 -11.10 20.80
C GLU A 374 -10.23 -10.48 21.07
N GLY A 375 -10.99 -10.13 20.01
CA GLY A 375 -12.31 -9.49 20.12
C GLY A 375 -12.27 -8.11 20.80
N LYS A 376 -11.17 -7.39 20.67
CA LYS A 376 -10.98 -6.09 21.34
C LYS A 376 -10.16 -5.08 20.51
N ARG A 377 -10.25 -3.82 20.91
CA ARG A 377 -9.41 -2.73 20.42
C ARG A 377 -7.94 -2.95 20.78
N ILE A 378 -7.05 -2.85 19.82
CA ILE A 378 -5.59 -2.98 20.00
C ILE A 378 -4.94 -1.61 19.94
N VAL A 379 -4.22 -1.23 20.99
CA VAL A 379 -3.41 -0.01 21.05
C VAL A 379 -2.06 -0.28 20.39
N LEU A 380 -1.55 0.70 19.60
CA LEU A 380 -0.29 0.64 18.86
C LEU A 380 0.83 1.44 19.53
#